data_52dd8455606e6c82c126dcc041a494a6
#
_entry.id   52dd8455606e6c82c126dcc041a494a6
#
_cell.length_a   1.000
_cell.length_b   1.000
_cell.length_c   1.000
_cell.angle_alpha   90.00
_cell.angle_beta   90.00
_cell.angle_gamma   90.00
#
_symmetry.space_group_name_H-M   'P 1'
#
loop_
_entity.id
_entity.type
_entity.pdbx_description
1 polymer ?
#
loop_
_entity_poly.entity_id
_entity_poly.type
_entity_poly.pdbx_seq_one_letter_code
_entity_poly.pdbx_strand_id
1 'polypeptide(L)'
;MHVSILTREYPPSVYGGAGVHVAQLVPRLREHVDVDVQCMGSPRDGATAHAEDFPPGANAALRVLGTDLSMVAALPDELDLVHSHTWYANMAGHLAGLFRSVPHVVTAHSLEPLRPWKREQLGGGYELSSWAEHTAYQGASGIIGVSSAMAADILRCYPDLDPEKVHVVRNGIDTEEFYPDRSRDYLDKIGLDPDRPSVCFVGRITRQKGLVHLVRAAREFDKGTQILLLASSPDTPEIAEEFSESLEALRRERGSDVIWVEEMAPREAVRQVYTHATVFACPSIYEPLGIVNLEAMACESAVVASAVGGIPEVVDEGVTGLLVDYDPRRADEPAYVADFEHRFAEKVNTLTRDSARAADFGRAGRRRCIEHFSWEAIASQTVAVYRAAQQYHEQHRA
;
A
#
# COMPACT_ATOMS: atom_id res chain seq x y z
N MET A 1 -2.55 27.63 -8.70
CA MET A 1 -3.54 26.81 -7.97
C MET A 1 -2.93 26.47 -6.62
N HIS A 2 -3.63 26.80 -5.55
CA HIS A 2 -3.22 26.47 -4.19
C HIS A 2 -4.02 25.27 -3.68
N VAL A 3 -3.34 24.19 -3.32
CA VAL A 3 -3.91 22.90 -2.93
C VAL A 3 -3.53 22.58 -1.50
N SER A 4 -4.50 22.24 -0.65
CA SER A 4 -4.24 21.71 0.69
C SER A 4 -4.32 20.18 0.68
N ILE A 5 -3.22 19.52 0.98
CA ILE A 5 -3.14 18.06 1.14
C ILE A 5 -3.47 17.70 2.59
N LEU A 6 -4.48 16.88 2.77
CA LEU A 6 -4.96 16.42 4.08
C LEU A 6 -4.62 14.93 4.24
N THR A 7 -3.81 14.61 5.24
CA THR A 7 -3.29 13.25 5.40
C THR A 7 -3.09 12.88 6.86
N ARG A 8 -3.12 11.58 7.16
CA ARG A 8 -2.72 11.10 8.47
C ARG A 8 -1.20 11.14 8.66
N GLU A 9 -0.46 10.67 7.66
CA GLU A 9 0.97 10.45 7.73
C GLU A 9 1.73 11.44 6.85
N TYR A 10 2.82 11.98 7.39
CA TYR A 10 3.77 12.80 6.63
C TYR A 10 5.18 12.65 7.25
N PRO A 11 6.27 12.75 6.46
CA PRO A 11 7.62 12.62 6.99
C PRO A 11 7.89 13.48 8.23
N PRO A 12 8.68 13.00 9.20
CA PRO A 12 9.40 11.71 9.21
C PRO A 12 8.55 10.51 9.69
N SER A 13 7.29 10.70 10.06
CA SER A 13 6.42 9.66 10.61
C SER A 13 5.56 9.03 9.51
N VAL A 14 6.14 8.08 8.78
CA VAL A 14 5.50 7.33 7.70
C VAL A 14 5.65 5.84 7.98
N TYR A 15 4.52 5.09 7.98
CA TYR A 15 4.51 3.65 8.25
C TYR A 15 3.63 2.85 7.28
N GLY A 16 2.77 3.51 6.50
CA GLY A 16 1.85 2.88 5.56
C GLY A 16 2.03 3.34 4.12
N GLY A 17 1.49 2.58 3.17
CA GLY A 17 1.57 2.89 1.74
C GLY A 17 0.97 4.25 1.37
N ALA A 18 -0.09 4.71 2.07
CA ALA A 18 -0.66 6.03 1.86
C ALA A 18 0.31 7.15 2.27
N GLY A 19 1.01 6.98 3.40
CA GLY A 19 2.04 7.93 3.84
C GLY A 19 3.23 7.98 2.89
N VAL A 20 3.68 6.83 2.39
CA VAL A 20 4.73 6.75 1.34
C VAL A 20 4.28 7.50 0.09
N HIS A 21 3.03 7.26 -0.37
CA HIS A 21 2.47 7.97 -1.52
C HIS A 21 2.51 9.49 -1.33
N VAL A 22 2.00 10.01 -0.22
CA VAL A 22 1.98 11.46 0.05
C VAL A 22 3.40 12.02 0.17
N ALA A 23 4.31 11.31 0.83
CA ALA A 23 5.70 11.72 0.99
C ALA A 23 6.43 11.88 -0.36
N GLN A 24 6.11 11.03 -1.34
CA GLN A 24 6.69 11.07 -2.67
C GLN A 24 5.94 12.02 -3.62
N LEU A 25 4.63 12.09 -3.52
CA LEU A 25 3.80 12.92 -4.40
C LEU A 25 3.97 14.42 -4.12
N VAL A 26 3.96 14.85 -2.86
CA VAL A 26 3.97 16.27 -2.48
C VAL A 26 5.16 17.04 -3.04
N PRO A 27 6.42 16.57 -2.98
CA PRO A 27 7.54 17.28 -3.58
C PRO A 27 7.36 17.52 -5.09
N ARG A 28 6.81 16.54 -5.81
CA ARG A 28 6.57 16.62 -7.26
C ARG A 28 5.36 17.50 -7.60
N LEU A 29 4.32 17.51 -6.78
CA LEU A 29 3.20 18.43 -6.94
C LEU A 29 3.63 19.89 -6.77
N ARG A 30 4.56 20.19 -5.87
CA ARG A 30 5.11 21.54 -5.65
C ARG A 30 5.84 22.12 -6.86
N GLU A 31 6.19 21.29 -7.84
CA GLU A 31 6.75 21.74 -9.12
C GLU A 31 5.65 22.26 -10.07
N HIS A 32 4.39 21.95 -9.81
CA HIS A 32 3.25 22.28 -10.68
C HIS A 32 2.24 23.24 -10.04
N VAL A 33 2.06 23.16 -8.70
CA VAL A 33 1.06 23.91 -7.94
C VAL A 33 1.61 24.29 -6.57
N ASP A 34 1.02 25.31 -5.93
CA ASP A 34 1.32 25.63 -4.53
C ASP A 34 0.66 24.59 -3.62
N VAL A 35 1.44 24.00 -2.71
CA VAL A 35 0.97 22.93 -1.83
C VAL A 35 1.30 23.22 -0.38
N ASP A 36 0.29 23.32 0.46
CA ASP A 36 0.39 23.14 1.90
C ASP A 36 -0.04 21.72 2.31
N VAL A 37 0.44 21.27 3.45
CA VAL A 37 0.13 19.94 3.99
C VAL A 37 -0.40 20.08 5.40
N GLN A 38 -1.56 19.47 5.66
CA GLN A 38 -2.12 19.29 6.98
C GLN A 38 -2.00 17.82 7.37
N CYS A 39 -1.37 17.49 8.48
CA CYS A 39 -1.16 16.10 8.89
C CYS A 39 -1.43 15.86 10.37
N MET A 40 -1.69 14.61 10.75
CA MET A 40 -1.89 14.23 12.15
C MET A 40 -0.55 14.07 12.88
N GLY A 41 -0.57 14.31 14.20
CA GLY A 41 0.54 14.01 15.10
C GLY A 41 1.35 15.23 15.54
N SER A 42 2.64 15.00 15.82
CA SER A 42 3.55 16.03 16.36
C SER A 42 4.01 17.04 15.30
N PRO A 43 4.38 18.27 15.70
CA PRO A 43 4.95 19.28 14.82
C PRO A 43 6.15 18.75 14.01
N ARG A 44 6.21 19.15 12.73
CA ARG A 44 7.24 18.73 11.78
C ARG A 44 7.44 19.75 10.67
N ASP A 45 8.59 19.68 10.02
CA ASP A 45 8.90 20.59 8.91
C ASP A 45 8.03 20.28 7.68
N GLY A 46 7.64 21.34 6.97
CA GLY A 46 6.93 21.25 5.70
C GLY A 46 5.45 20.88 5.78
N ALA A 47 4.88 20.78 7.00
CA ALA A 47 3.46 20.54 7.22
C ALA A 47 2.95 21.21 8.51
N THR A 48 1.66 21.55 8.52
CA THR A 48 0.91 21.91 9.73
C THR A 48 0.44 20.62 10.40
N ALA A 49 0.90 20.35 11.62
CA ALA A 49 0.59 19.13 12.34
C ALA A 49 -0.52 19.36 13.37
N HIS A 50 -1.44 18.40 13.45
CA HIS A 50 -2.61 18.44 14.33
C HIS A 50 -2.52 17.33 15.36
N ALA A 51 -2.43 17.68 16.64
CA ALA A 51 -2.39 16.74 17.73
C ALA A 51 -3.74 16.00 17.88
N GLU A 52 -3.67 14.69 18.19
CA GLU A 52 -4.84 13.92 18.59
C GLU A 52 -5.15 14.16 20.08
N ASP A 53 -5.62 15.36 20.41
CA ASP A 53 -5.91 15.77 21.81
C ASP A 53 -7.32 15.33 22.23
N PHE A 54 -7.41 14.15 22.83
CA PHE A 54 -8.65 13.54 23.29
C PHE A 54 -8.47 12.89 24.66
N PRO A 55 -9.56 12.71 25.44
CA PRO A 55 -9.51 12.03 26.71
C PRO A 55 -8.90 10.61 26.58
N PRO A 56 -8.16 10.14 27.61
CA PRO A 56 -7.67 8.78 27.64
C PRO A 56 -8.79 7.77 27.42
N GLY A 57 -8.57 6.78 26.54
CA GLY A 57 -9.56 5.74 26.25
C GLY A 57 -10.61 6.12 25.18
N ALA A 58 -10.56 7.33 24.62
CA ALA A 58 -11.42 7.67 23.48
C ALA A 58 -11.17 6.73 22.29
N ASN A 59 -12.24 6.32 21.61
CA ASN A 59 -12.16 5.48 20.42
C ASN A 59 -11.30 6.17 19.33
N ALA A 60 -10.46 5.40 18.65
CA ALA A 60 -9.54 5.92 17.65
C ALA A 60 -10.25 6.69 16.51
N ALA A 61 -11.44 6.24 16.09
CA ALA A 61 -12.19 6.93 15.05
C ALA A 61 -12.71 8.30 15.50
N LEU A 62 -13.09 8.45 16.79
CA LEU A 62 -13.50 9.75 17.33
C LEU A 62 -12.31 10.72 17.38
N ARG A 63 -11.12 10.24 17.73
CA ARG A 63 -9.90 11.06 17.74
C ARG A 63 -9.59 11.59 16.33
N VAL A 64 -9.70 10.72 15.34
CA VAL A 64 -9.53 11.10 13.93
C VAL A 64 -10.48 12.22 13.53
N LEU A 65 -11.80 12.08 13.77
CA LEU A 65 -12.78 13.11 13.42
C LEU A 65 -12.53 14.45 14.11
N GLY A 66 -12.08 14.43 15.36
CA GLY A 66 -11.70 15.66 16.05
C GLY A 66 -10.47 16.33 15.47
N THR A 67 -9.49 15.55 15.02
CA THR A 67 -8.31 16.06 14.34
C THR A 67 -8.67 16.64 12.96
N ASP A 68 -9.64 16.03 12.25
CA ASP A 68 -10.18 16.55 10.99
C ASP A 68 -10.77 17.98 11.16
N LEU A 69 -11.50 18.24 12.24
CA LEU A 69 -12.00 19.58 12.54
C LEU A 69 -10.86 20.61 12.76
N SER A 70 -9.78 20.18 13.43
CA SER A 70 -8.60 21.03 13.60
C SER A 70 -7.92 21.34 12.26
N MET A 71 -7.84 20.38 11.34
CA MET A 71 -7.31 20.59 9.99
C MET A 71 -8.14 21.64 9.23
N VAL A 72 -9.47 21.52 9.26
CA VAL A 72 -10.37 22.48 8.59
C VAL A 72 -10.21 23.90 9.14
N ALA A 73 -10.04 24.04 10.46
CA ALA A 73 -9.86 25.34 11.11
C ALA A 73 -8.53 26.00 10.78
N ALA A 74 -7.51 25.23 10.37
CA ALA A 74 -6.16 25.71 10.07
C ALA A 74 -5.89 25.90 8.57
N LEU A 75 -6.89 25.68 7.71
CA LEU A 75 -6.74 25.88 6.26
C LEU A 75 -6.38 27.31 5.90
N PRO A 76 -5.52 27.53 4.90
CA PRO A 76 -5.18 28.87 4.42
C PRO A 76 -6.41 29.61 3.89
N ASP A 77 -6.35 30.96 3.94
CA ASP A 77 -7.47 31.80 3.47
C ASP A 77 -7.66 31.69 1.95
N GLU A 78 -6.57 31.67 1.21
CA GLU A 78 -6.57 31.47 -0.25
C GLU A 78 -6.37 29.99 -0.54
N LEU A 79 -7.41 29.33 -1.01
CA LEU A 79 -7.44 27.88 -1.27
C LEU A 79 -8.30 27.61 -2.50
N ASP A 80 -7.74 26.89 -3.48
CA ASP A 80 -8.44 26.52 -4.72
C ASP A 80 -9.00 25.10 -4.69
N LEU A 81 -8.41 24.21 -3.86
CA LEU A 81 -8.77 22.80 -3.81
C LEU A 81 -8.24 22.12 -2.54
N VAL A 82 -8.99 21.15 -2.02
CA VAL A 82 -8.51 20.23 -0.97
C VAL A 82 -8.38 18.83 -1.51
N HIS A 83 -7.30 18.14 -1.13
CA HIS A 83 -7.06 16.75 -1.52
C HIS A 83 -6.78 15.90 -0.28
N SER A 84 -7.67 14.97 0.03
CA SER A 84 -7.56 14.09 1.20
C SER A 84 -7.14 12.67 0.85
N HIS A 85 -6.39 12.06 1.76
CA HIS A 85 -5.88 10.70 1.63
C HIS A 85 -6.41 9.82 2.75
N THR A 86 -7.08 8.74 2.40
CA THR A 86 -7.72 7.77 3.29
C THR A 86 -8.87 8.33 4.13
N TRP A 87 -9.67 7.46 4.72
CA TRP A 87 -10.78 7.87 5.59
C TRP A 87 -10.32 8.73 6.79
N TYR A 88 -9.04 8.62 7.19
CA TYR A 88 -8.46 9.41 8.29
C TYR A 88 -8.47 10.92 8.07
N ALA A 89 -8.53 11.37 6.81
CA ALA A 89 -8.57 12.80 6.47
C ALA A 89 -9.75 13.16 5.55
N ASN A 90 -10.57 12.16 5.19
CA ASN A 90 -11.65 12.35 4.23
C ASN A 90 -12.72 13.32 4.76
N MET A 91 -13.04 13.28 6.06
CA MET A 91 -13.99 14.21 6.64
C MET A 91 -13.45 15.62 6.71
N ALA A 92 -12.14 15.82 6.96
CA ALA A 92 -11.53 17.13 6.84
C ALA A 92 -11.70 17.71 5.43
N GLY A 93 -11.43 16.89 4.38
CA GLY A 93 -11.63 17.31 3.00
C GLY A 93 -13.08 17.63 2.66
N HIS A 94 -14.02 16.81 3.09
CA HIS A 94 -15.45 17.03 2.88
C HIS A 94 -15.94 18.34 3.55
N LEU A 95 -15.61 18.53 4.83
CA LEU A 95 -16.00 19.71 5.57
C LEU A 95 -15.31 20.99 5.02
N ALA A 96 -14.05 20.88 4.60
CA ALA A 96 -13.34 21.99 3.94
C ALA A 96 -14.03 22.40 2.63
N GLY A 97 -14.41 21.42 1.81
CA GLY A 97 -15.16 21.65 0.57
C GLY A 97 -16.46 22.40 0.81
N LEU A 98 -17.24 21.99 1.83
CA LEU A 98 -18.47 22.68 2.23
C LEU A 98 -18.21 24.09 2.78
N PHE A 99 -17.25 24.22 3.70
CA PHE A 99 -17.01 25.48 4.42
C PHE A 99 -16.38 26.56 3.55
N ARG A 100 -15.44 26.16 2.65
CA ARG A 100 -14.73 27.09 1.75
C ARG A 100 -15.34 27.16 0.36
N SER A 101 -16.32 26.30 0.04
CA SER A 101 -16.92 26.18 -1.30
C SER A 101 -15.86 25.88 -2.39
N VAL A 102 -14.90 25.01 -2.10
CA VAL A 102 -13.83 24.58 -3.00
C VAL A 102 -14.01 23.08 -3.36
N PRO A 103 -13.53 22.64 -4.53
CA PRO A 103 -13.58 21.23 -4.89
C PRO A 103 -12.76 20.37 -3.91
N HIS A 104 -13.30 19.21 -3.58
CA HIS A 104 -12.64 18.17 -2.80
C HIS A 104 -12.24 17.00 -3.71
N VAL A 105 -10.98 16.65 -3.71
CA VAL A 105 -10.45 15.43 -4.34
C VAL A 105 -10.09 14.41 -3.25
N VAL A 106 -10.40 13.15 -3.48
CA VAL A 106 -10.07 12.02 -2.58
C VAL A 106 -9.16 11.04 -3.30
N THR A 107 -8.07 10.61 -2.68
CA THR A 107 -7.34 9.41 -3.14
C THR A 107 -7.70 8.20 -2.28
N ALA A 108 -8.25 7.19 -2.92
CA ALA A 108 -8.59 5.90 -2.33
C ALA A 108 -7.37 4.98 -2.28
N HIS A 109 -6.76 4.85 -1.10
CA HIS A 109 -5.66 3.90 -0.86
C HIS A 109 -6.17 2.53 -0.38
N SER A 110 -7.40 2.45 0.03
CA SER A 110 -8.17 1.26 0.42
C SER A 110 -9.63 1.65 0.54
N LEU A 111 -10.54 0.68 0.58
CA LEU A 111 -11.96 0.90 0.80
C LEU A 111 -12.41 0.17 2.07
N GLU A 112 -13.12 0.85 2.95
CA GLU A 112 -13.62 0.25 4.20
C GLU A 112 -14.53 -0.97 3.95
N PRO A 113 -15.46 -0.97 2.97
CA PRO A 113 -16.29 -2.16 2.67
C PRO A 113 -15.50 -3.41 2.27
N LEU A 114 -14.28 -3.25 1.74
CA LEU A 114 -13.41 -4.36 1.35
C LEU A 114 -12.44 -4.80 2.45
N ARG A 115 -12.57 -4.22 3.64
CA ARG A 115 -11.70 -4.49 4.80
C ARG A 115 -12.51 -4.84 6.05
N PRO A 116 -13.42 -5.82 6.00
CA PRO A 116 -14.33 -6.14 7.11
C PRO A 116 -13.59 -6.53 8.41
N TRP A 117 -12.37 -7.06 8.31
CA TRP A 117 -11.50 -7.36 9.46
C TRP A 117 -11.10 -6.10 10.26
N LYS A 118 -11.24 -4.88 9.71
CA LYS A 118 -11.03 -3.63 10.44
C LYS A 118 -11.98 -3.46 11.62
N ARG A 119 -13.12 -4.14 11.62
CA ARG A 119 -14.05 -4.18 12.76
C ARG A 119 -13.39 -4.78 14.01
N GLU A 120 -12.48 -5.76 13.84
CA GLU A 120 -11.70 -6.33 14.95
C GLU A 120 -10.80 -5.27 15.60
N GLN A 121 -10.24 -4.34 14.80
CA GLN A 121 -9.34 -3.29 15.27
C GLN A 121 -10.06 -2.06 15.84
N LEU A 122 -11.14 -1.63 15.20
CA LEU A 122 -11.81 -0.37 15.50
C LEU A 122 -13.10 -0.55 16.34
N GLY A 123 -13.61 -1.79 16.48
CA GLY A 123 -14.89 -2.03 17.11
C GLY A 123 -15.99 -1.16 16.51
N GLY A 124 -16.76 -0.45 17.34
CA GLY A 124 -17.78 0.49 16.88
C GLY A 124 -17.25 1.66 16.03
N GLY A 125 -15.95 1.93 16.09
CA GLY A 125 -15.32 2.94 15.24
C GLY A 125 -15.29 2.57 13.75
N TYR A 126 -15.47 1.29 13.40
CA TYR A 126 -15.58 0.86 12.01
C TYR A 126 -16.82 1.43 11.30
N GLU A 127 -17.94 1.57 12.00
CA GLU A 127 -19.13 2.24 11.45
C GLU A 127 -18.86 3.72 11.16
N LEU A 128 -18.05 4.38 12.02
CA LEU A 128 -17.66 5.79 11.81
C LEU A 128 -16.70 5.93 10.63
N SER A 129 -15.70 5.06 10.49
CA SER A 129 -14.77 5.12 9.35
C SER A 129 -15.49 4.85 8.02
N SER A 130 -16.41 3.89 8.00
CA SER A 130 -17.23 3.56 6.82
C SER A 130 -18.16 4.72 6.44
N TRP A 131 -18.80 5.35 7.44
CA TRP A 131 -19.64 6.52 7.22
C TRP A 131 -18.83 7.71 6.70
N ALA A 132 -17.67 7.98 7.29
CA ALA A 132 -16.81 9.09 6.90
C ALA A 132 -16.31 8.93 5.45
N GLU A 133 -15.87 7.72 5.08
CA GLU A 133 -15.44 7.41 3.71
C GLU A 133 -16.59 7.60 2.71
N HIS A 134 -17.75 7.00 2.96
CA HIS A 134 -18.92 7.12 2.09
C HIS A 134 -19.35 8.58 1.91
N THR A 135 -19.50 9.33 3.01
CA THR A 135 -19.92 10.74 2.99
C THR A 135 -18.96 11.60 2.18
N ALA A 136 -17.66 11.41 2.40
CA ALA A 136 -16.64 12.17 1.68
C ALA A 136 -16.64 11.84 0.18
N TYR A 137 -16.81 10.58 -0.21
CA TYR A 137 -16.87 10.17 -1.62
C TYR A 137 -18.11 10.75 -2.32
N GLN A 138 -19.27 10.74 -1.64
CA GLN A 138 -20.48 11.37 -2.18
C GLN A 138 -20.29 12.87 -2.45
N GLY A 139 -19.66 13.60 -1.51
CA GLY A 139 -19.43 15.02 -1.61
C GLY A 139 -18.19 15.43 -2.42
N ALA A 140 -17.32 14.49 -2.81
CA ALA A 140 -16.14 14.80 -3.58
C ALA A 140 -16.46 15.25 -5.01
N SER A 141 -15.62 16.14 -5.54
CA SER A 141 -15.64 16.59 -6.94
C SER A 141 -14.75 15.73 -7.83
N GLY A 142 -13.84 14.95 -7.23
CA GLY A 142 -12.99 13.96 -7.92
C GLY A 142 -12.54 12.86 -6.97
N ILE A 143 -12.45 11.64 -7.46
CA ILE A 143 -12.02 10.47 -6.69
C ILE A 143 -10.94 9.76 -7.47
N ILE A 144 -9.75 9.63 -6.90
CA ILE A 144 -8.62 8.91 -7.49
C ILE A 144 -8.59 7.49 -6.94
N GLY A 145 -8.78 6.50 -7.82
CA GLY A 145 -8.42 5.11 -7.56
C GLY A 145 -6.96 4.84 -7.95
N VAL A 146 -6.19 4.24 -7.04
CA VAL A 146 -4.75 3.97 -7.28
C VAL A 146 -4.49 2.83 -8.27
N SER A 147 -5.56 2.25 -8.82
CA SER A 147 -5.54 1.25 -9.90
C SER A 147 -6.88 1.23 -10.62
N SER A 148 -6.94 0.62 -11.80
CA SER A 148 -8.21 0.40 -12.50
C SER A 148 -9.13 -0.55 -11.71
N ALA A 149 -8.54 -1.54 -11.04
CA ALA A 149 -9.26 -2.42 -10.13
C ALA A 149 -9.88 -1.63 -8.96
N MET A 150 -9.11 -0.69 -8.35
CA MET A 150 -9.63 0.17 -7.29
C MET A 150 -10.76 1.08 -7.79
N ALA A 151 -10.64 1.65 -8.99
CA ALA A 151 -11.71 2.46 -9.59
C ALA A 151 -13.01 1.65 -9.79
N ALA A 152 -12.89 0.42 -10.26
CA ALA A 152 -14.03 -0.51 -10.37
C ALA A 152 -14.61 -0.86 -8.99
N ASP A 153 -13.77 -1.10 -8.00
CA ASP A 153 -14.20 -1.39 -6.63
C ASP A 153 -14.92 -0.19 -5.98
N ILE A 154 -14.47 1.05 -6.22
CA ILE A 154 -15.15 2.27 -5.77
C ILE A 154 -16.59 2.28 -6.29
N LEU A 155 -16.78 2.13 -7.59
CA LEU A 155 -18.11 2.14 -8.21
C LEU A 155 -18.98 0.95 -7.77
N ARG A 156 -18.36 -0.19 -7.48
CA ARG A 156 -19.07 -1.36 -6.96
C ARG A 156 -19.52 -1.20 -5.52
N CYS A 157 -18.67 -0.62 -4.67
CA CYS A 157 -18.95 -0.41 -3.25
C CYS A 157 -19.90 0.77 -3.00
N TYR A 158 -19.87 1.75 -3.89
CA TYR A 158 -20.66 2.99 -3.81
C TYR A 158 -21.40 3.23 -5.12
N PRO A 159 -22.46 2.45 -5.41
CA PRO A 159 -23.15 2.46 -6.71
C PRO A 159 -23.90 3.77 -7.02
N ASP A 160 -24.10 4.62 -6.01
CA ASP A 160 -24.75 5.93 -6.16
C ASP A 160 -23.75 7.04 -6.54
N LEU A 161 -22.46 6.73 -6.69
CA LEU A 161 -21.47 7.69 -7.15
C LEU A 161 -21.59 7.93 -8.66
N ASP A 162 -21.43 9.19 -9.04
CA ASP A 162 -21.25 9.55 -10.43
C ASP A 162 -19.92 9.00 -10.96
N PRO A 163 -19.90 8.13 -11.97
CA PRO A 163 -18.68 7.57 -12.54
C PRO A 163 -17.73 8.62 -13.12
N GLU A 164 -18.23 9.80 -13.55
CA GLU A 164 -17.40 10.88 -14.10
C GLU A 164 -16.42 11.46 -13.07
N LYS A 165 -16.70 11.30 -11.78
CA LYS A 165 -15.79 11.70 -10.70
C LYS A 165 -14.61 10.75 -10.50
N VAL A 166 -14.68 9.51 -11.02
CA VAL A 166 -13.70 8.47 -10.69
C VAL A 166 -12.59 8.41 -11.73
N HIS A 167 -11.38 8.66 -11.30
CA HIS A 167 -10.18 8.71 -12.11
C HIS A 167 -9.17 7.66 -11.67
N VAL A 168 -8.34 7.16 -12.58
CA VAL A 168 -7.25 6.25 -12.26
C VAL A 168 -5.94 7.01 -12.29
N VAL A 169 -5.26 7.11 -11.14
CA VAL A 169 -3.88 7.61 -11.05
C VAL A 169 -3.11 6.63 -10.16
N ARG A 170 -2.18 5.89 -10.77
CA ARG A 170 -1.40 4.86 -10.05
C ARG A 170 -0.41 5.47 -9.07
N ASN A 171 0.07 4.68 -8.11
CA ASN A 171 1.23 5.07 -7.32
C ASN A 171 2.50 4.93 -8.16
N GLY A 172 3.48 5.77 -7.87
CA GLY A 172 4.80 5.72 -8.47
C GLY A 172 5.82 4.95 -7.62
N ILE A 173 7.01 4.85 -8.16
CA ILE A 173 8.22 4.38 -7.47
C ILE A 173 9.38 5.33 -7.75
N ASP A 174 10.17 5.60 -6.72
CA ASP A 174 11.44 6.33 -6.86
C ASP A 174 12.55 5.33 -7.16
N THR A 175 12.97 5.27 -8.42
CA THR A 175 14.01 4.33 -8.89
C THR A 175 15.43 4.79 -8.57
N GLU A 176 15.59 5.98 -7.98
CA GLU A 176 16.85 6.45 -7.41
C GLU A 176 16.93 6.07 -5.92
N GLU A 177 15.79 5.95 -5.24
CA GLU A 177 15.70 5.43 -3.88
C GLU A 177 15.72 3.89 -3.88
N PHE A 178 14.97 3.24 -4.78
CA PHE A 178 14.95 1.79 -4.96
C PHE A 178 15.73 1.40 -6.23
N TYR A 179 16.90 0.84 -6.05
CA TYR A 179 17.81 0.41 -7.11
C TYR A 179 18.54 -0.87 -6.70
N PRO A 180 19.12 -1.61 -7.66
CA PRO A 180 19.92 -2.81 -7.34
C PRO A 180 21.13 -2.47 -6.47
N ASP A 181 21.07 -2.78 -5.18
CA ASP A 181 22.17 -2.60 -4.22
C ASP A 181 22.87 -3.94 -4.02
N ARG A 182 24.06 -4.08 -4.60
CA ARG A 182 24.83 -5.32 -4.59
C ARG A 182 25.73 -5.49 -3.35
N SER A 183 25.65 -4.56 -2.36
CA SER A 183 26.26 -4.74 -1.04
C SER A 183 25.64 -5.94 -0.32
N ARG A 184 26.41 -6.53 0.62
CA ARG A 184 26.00 -7.76 1.34
C ARG A 184 25.98 -7.59 2.86
N ASP A 185 26.32 -6.41 3.36
CA ASP A 185 26.51 -6.16 4.79
C ASP A 185 25.33 -6.58 5.65
N TYR A 186 24.12 -6.29 5.16
CA TYR A 186 22.91 -6.67 5.89
C TYR A 186 22.62 -8.16 5.77
N LEU A 187 22.88 -8.76 4.62
CA LEU A 187 22.68 -10.20 4.39
C LEU A 187 23.59 -11.01 5.31
N ASP A 188 24.86 -10.64 5.39
CA ASP A 188 25.84 -11.27 6.29
C ASP A 188 25.39 -11.17 7.75
N LYS A 189 24.88 -9.99 8.17
CA LYS A 189 24.35 -9.76 9.52
C LYS A 189 23.19 -10.68 9.88
N ILE A 190 22.29 -10.95 8.94
CA ILE A 190 21.11 -11.80 9.19
C ILE A 190 21.33 -13.27 8.85
N GLY A 191 22.49 -13.62 8.29
CA GLY A 191 22.85 -15.00 7.93
C GLY A 191 22.19 -15.51 6.65
N LEU A 192 21.81 -14.62 5.72
CA LEU A 192 21.32 -15.00 4.39
C LEU A 192 22.50 -15.23 3.46
N ASP A 193 22.56 -16.41 2.85
CA ASP A 193 23.56 -16.76 1.85
C ASP A 193 23.08 -16.29 0.44
N PRO A 194 23.70 -15.26 -0.15
CA PRO A 194 23.28 -14.72 -1.43
C PRO A 194 23.56 -15.64 -2.63
N ASP A 195 24.37 -16.69 -2.45
CA ASP A 195 24.71 -17.63 -3.51
C ASP A 195 23.71 -18.83 -3.58
N ARG A 196 22.74 -18.88 -2.65
CA ARG A 196 21.65 -19.85 -2.62
C ARG A 196 20.33 -19.23 -3.08
N PRO A 197 19.43 -20.00 -3.71
CA PRO A 197 18.08 -19.52 -4.00
C PRO A 197 17.38 -19.02 -2.73
N SER A 198 16.74 -17.88 -2.82
CA SER A 198 16.04 -17.29 -1.68
C SER A 198 14.70 -16.65 -2.09
N VAL A 199 13.76 -16.70 -1.17
CA VAL A 199 12.44 -16.06 -1.27
C VAL A 199 12.35 -15.04 -0.14
N CYS A 200 12.06 -13.78 -0.47
CA CYS A 200 11.84 -12.77 0.54
C CYS A 200 10.39 -12.28 0.58
N PHE A 201 9.94 -11.91 1.77
CA PHE A 201 8.73 -11.15 2.04
C PHE A 201 9.11 -9.89 2.82
N VAL A 202 8.50 -8.76 2.47
CA VAL A 202 8.68 -7.49 3.19
C VAL A 202 7.30 -6.88 3.48
N GLY A 203 6.99 -6.65 4.75
CA GLY A 203 5.71 -6.05 5.11
C GLY A 203 5.29 -6.31 6.56
N ARG A 204 4.10 -5.81 6.92
CA ARG A 204 3.50 -6.07 8.24
C ARG A 204 2.80 -7.43 8.28
N ILE A 205 2.72 -8.00 9.46
CA ILE A 205 1.97 -9.24 9.72
C ILE A 205 0.49 -8.89 9.81
N THR A 206 -0.21 -8.92 8.68
CA THR A 206 -1.62 -8.57 8.58
C THR A 206 -2.38 -9.60 7.75
N ARG A 207 -3.69 -9.75 7.98
CA ARG A 207 -4.53 -10.61 7.12
C ARG A 207 -4.44 -10.19 5.65
N GLN A 208 -4.48 -8.88 5.40
CA GLN A 208 -4.38 -8.31 4.06
C GLN A 208 -3.14 -8.78 3.29
N LYS A 209 -1.99 -8.85 3.96
CA LYS A 209 -0.71 -9.21 3.32
C LYS A 209 -0.52 -10.72 3.11
N GLY A 210 -1.39 -11.55 3.68
CA GLY A 210 -1.42 -12.98 3.42
C GLY A 210 -0.15 -13.74 3.85
N LEU A 211 0.65 -13.21 4.78
CA LEU A 211 1.93 -13.80 5.17
C LEU A 211 1.77 -15.24 5.68
N VAL A 212 0.67 -15.57 6.35
CA VAL A 212 0.40 -16.93 6.81
C VAL A 212 0.29 -17.91 5.63
N HIS A 213 -0.31 -17.49 4.51
CA HIS A 213 -0.36 -18.31 3.28
C HIS A 213 1.05 -18.55 2.73
N LEU A 214 1.93 -17.54 2.72
CA LEU A 214 3.32 -17.74 2.31
C LEU A 214 4.06 -18.74 3.20
N VAL A 215 3.90 -18.62 4.53
CA VAL A 215 4.57 -19.50 5.48
C VAL A 215 4.10 -20.96 5.31
N ARG A 216 2.81 -21.15 5.02
CA ARG A 216 2.26 -22.50 4.72
C ARG A 216 2.76 -23.02 3.37
N ALA A 217 2.71 -22.19 2.32
CA ALA A 217 3.24 -22.54 0.99
C ALA A 217 4.74 -22.89 1.03
N ALA A 218 5.50 -22.19 1.89
CA ALA A 218 6.94 -22.40 2.02
C ALA A 218 7.35 -23.80 2.49
N ARG A 219 6.44 -24.60 3.05
CA ARG A 219 6.67 -26.01 3.35
C ARG A 219 6.90 -26.84 2.08
N GLU A 220 6.34 -26.40 0.95
CA GLU A 220 6.46 -27.04 -0.35
C GLU A 220 7.56 -26.44 -1.25
N PHE A 221 8.31 -25.44 -0.76
CA PHE A 221 9.47 -24.92 -1.50
C PHE A 221 10.57 -25.99 -1.59
N ASP A 222 11.31 -25.96 -2.69
CA ASP A 222 12.43 -26.87 -2.89
C ASP A 222 13.44 -26.80 -1.74
N LYS A 223 14.03 -27.95 -1.40
CA LYS A 223 15.07 -28.02 -0.37
C LYS A 223 16.26 -27.16 -0.77
N GLY A 224 16.79 -26.42 0.19
CA GLY A 224 17.90 -25.51 -0.05
C GLY A 224 17.48 -24.08 -0.43
N THR A 225 16.19 -23.81 -0.67
CA THR A 225 15.68 -22.45 -0.81
C THR A 225 15.58 -21.80 0.57
N GLN A 226 16.21 -20.66 0.74
CA GLN A 226 16.12 -19.85 1.95
C GLN A 226 14.84 -19.01 1.94
N ILE A 227 14.26 -18.79 3.11
CA ILE A 227 13.02 -18.04 3.30
C ILE A 227 13.32 -16.90 4.25
N LEU A 228 13.28 -15.65 3.74
CA LEU A 228 13.53 -14.47 4.51
C LEU A 228 12.24 -13.67 4.70
N LEU A 229 11.84 -13.50 5.94
CA LEU A 229 10.65 -12.73 6.33
C LEU A 229 11.10 -11.45 7.06
N LEU A 230 11.11 -10.31 6.38
CA LEU A 230 11.18 -8.99 7.00
C LEU A 230 9.75 -8.58 7.38
N ALA A 231 9.27 -9.09 8.51
CA ALA A 231 7.87 -9.01 8.89
C ALA A 231 7.71 -8.54 10.33
N SER A 232 7.01 -7.42 10.50
CA SER A 232 6.84 -6.76 11.79
C SER A 232 5.38 -6.39 12.06
N SER A 233 5.11 -5.96 13.29
CA SER A 233 3.87 -5.25 13.68
C SER A 233 2.59 -6.01 13.29
N PRO A 234 2.26 -7.12 13.97
CA PRO A 234 0.99 -7.79 13.75
C PRO A 234 -0.18 -6.84 14.08
N ASP A 235 -1.23 -6.87 13.25
CA ASP A 235 -2.39 -6.00 13.41
C ASP A 235 -3.25 -6.37 14.62
N THR A 236 -3.34 -7.67 14.94
CA THR A 236 -4.11 -8.19 16.08
C THR A 236 -3.39 -9.37 16.74
N PRO A 237 -3.70 -9.69 18.01
CA PRO A 237 -3.15 -10.87 18.70
C PRO A 237 -3.43 -12.18 17.95
N GLU A 238 -4.62 -12.34 17.35
CA GLU A 238 -5.04 -13.56 16.68
C GLU A 238 -4.16 -13.83 15.45
N ILE A 239 -3.85 -12.80 14.61
CA ILE A 239 -2.96 -12.98 13.47
C ILE A 239 -1.51 -13.22 13.90
N ALA A 240 -1.10 -12.63 15.05
CA ALA A 240 0.22 -12.88 15.63
C ALA A 240 0.37 -14.35 16.05
N GLU A 241 -0.65 -14.91 16.72
CA GLU A 241 -0.68 -16.31 17.15
C GLU A 241 -0.67 -17.25 15.94
N GLU A 242 -1.57 -17.05 14.96
CA GLU A 242 -1.66 -17.87 13.75
C GLU A 242 -0.34 -17.88 12.97
N PHE A 243 0.30 -16.70 12.83
CA PHE A 243 1.60 -16.58 12.19
C PHE A 243 2.68 -17.33 12.96
N SER A 244 2.74 -17.17 14.29
CA SER A 244 3.75 -17.81 15.13
C SER A 244 3.66 -19.33 15.07
N GLU A 245 2.46 -19.90 15.16
CA GLU A 245 2.22 -21.35 15.04
C GLU A 245 2.67 -21.88 13.67
N SER A 246 2.30 -21.18 12.59
CA SER A 246 2.67 -21.54 11.22
C SER A 246 4.19 -21.46 11.01
N LEU A 247 4.84 -20.44 11.55
CA LEU A 247 6.28 -20.23 11.47
C LEU A 247 7.05 -21.31 12.26
N GLU A 248 6.59 -21.66 13.45
CA GLU A 248 7.19 -22.74 14.24
C GLU A 248 7.09 -24.09 13.52
N ALA A 249 5.97 -24.37 12.87
CA ALA A 249 5.81 -25.58 12.06
C ALA A 249 6.80 -25.59 10.89
N LEU A 250 6.94 -24.48 10.18
CA LEU A 250 7.89 -24.33 9.07
C LEU A 250 9.34 -24.49 9.56
N ARG A 251 9.71 -23.88 10.70
CA ARG A 251 11.06 -24.00 11.27
C ARG A 251 11.42 -25.41 11.70
N ARG A 252 10.45 -26.19 12.19
CA ARG A 252 10.69 -27.63 12.50
C ARG A 252 11.05 -28.44 11.26
N GLU A 253 10.52 -28.08 10.11
CA GLU A 253 10.75 -28.81 8.86
C GLU A 253 11.98 -28.32 8.09
N ARG A 254 12.29 -27.02 8.16
CA ARG A 254 13.31 -26.37 7.32
C ARG A 254 14.54 -25.82 8.08
N GLY A 255 14.45 -25.77 9.41
CA GLY A 255 15.58 -25.37 10.27
C GLY A 255 16.11 -23.98 9.98
N SER A 256 17.41 -23.88 9.73
CA SER A 256 18.15 -22.62 9.50
C SER A 256 17.84 -21.94 8.16
N ASP A 257 17.12 -22.60 7.25
CA ASP A 257 16.71 -21.97 5.99
C ASP A 257 15.60 -20.92 6.18
N VAL A 258 15.03 -20.80 7.40
CA VAL A 258 13.97 -19.82 7.74
C VAL A 258 14.51 -18.71 8.62
N ILE A 259 14.65 -17.54 8.04
CA ILE A 259 15.14 -16.31 8.69
C ILE A 259 13.93 -15.39 8.87
N TRP A 260 13.66 -14.98 10.10
CA TRP A 260 12.65 -13.97 10.40
C TRP A 260 13.28 -12.82 11.16
N VAL A 261 13.12 -11.62 10.59
CA VAL A 261 13.53 -10.34 11.19
C VAL A 261 12.25 -9.60 11.59
N GLU A 262 12.05 -9.49 12.90
CA GLU A 262 10.84 -8.89 13.49
C GLU A 262 10.91 -7.35 13.46
N GLU A 263 12.10 -6.80 13.58
CA GLU A 263 12.31 -5.36 13.57
C GLU A 263 12.10 -4.77 12.17
N MET A 264 11.63 -3.52 12.11
CA MET A 264 11.54 -2.80 10.84
C MET A 264 12.95 -2.58 10.30
N ALA A 265 13.26 -3.19 9.17
CA ALA A 265 14.55 -3.03 8.52
C ALA A 265 14.68 -1.62 7.91
N PRO A 266 15.85 -0.98 7.99
CA PRO A 266 16.10 0.28 7.29
C PRO A 266 16.04 0.09 5.77
N ARG A 267 15.74 1.15 5.02
CA ARG A 267 15.54 1.08 3.56
C ARG A 267 16.72 0.50 2.81
N GLU A 268 17.95 0.82 3.23
CA GLU A 268 19.19 0.26 2.67
C GLU A 268 19.22 -1.26 2.80
N ALA A 269 18.82 -1.78 3.94
CA ALA A 269 18.74 -3.21 4.18
C ALA A 269 17.67 -3.87 3.30
N VAL A 270 16.51 -3.22 3.16
CA VAL A 270 15.42 -3.70 2.28
C VAL A 270 15.86 -3.76 0.83
N ARG A 271 16.61 -2.75 0.33
CA ARG A 271 17.19 -2.77 -1.03
C ARG A 271 18.13 -3.96 -1.24
N GLN A 272 19.04 -4.21 -0.29
CA GLN A 272 19.95 -5.36 -0.38
C GLN A 272 19.16 -6.67 -0.44
N VAL A 273 18.14 -6.81 0.41
CA VAL A 273 17.28 -8.00 0.43
C VAL A 273 16.57 -8.19 -0.91
N TYR A 274 15.91 -7.16 -1.44
CA TYR A 274 15.25 -7.26 -2.74
C TYR A 274 16.24 -7.60 -3.86
N THR A 275 17.42 -6.97 -3.87
CA THR A 275 18.42 -7.18 -4.93
C THR A 275 18.97 -8.60 -4.97
N HIS A 276 19.13 -9.22 -3.81
CA HIS A 276 19.74 -10.56 -3.72
C HIS A 276 18.71 -11.70 -3.66
N ALA A 277 17.45 -11.38 -3.36
CA ALA A 277 16.41 -12.41 -3.38
C ALA A 277 16.13 -12.91 -4.80
N THR A 278 16.08 -14.24 -4.97
CA THR A 278 15.67 -14.85 -6.24
C THR A 278 14.22 -14.49 -6.56
N VAL A 279 13.37 -14.45 -5.52
CA VAL A 279 11.94 -14.14 -5.65
C VAL A 279 11.50 -13.24 -4.49
N PHE A 280 10.83 -12.15 -4.82
CA PHE A 280 9.97 -11.44 -3.89
C PHE A 280 8.57 -12.05 -3.92
N ALA A 281 8.06 -12.46 -2.77
CA ALA A 281 6.74 -13.09 -2.62
C ALA A 281 5.71 -12.10 -2.06
N CYS A 282 4.61 -11.87 -2.80
CA CYS A 282 3.51 -11.01 -2.39
C CYS A 282 2.18 -11.78 -2.38
N PRO A 283 1.88 -12.55 -1.31
CA PRO A 283 0.70 -13.39 -1.20
C PRO A 283 -0.55 -12.63 -0.72
N SER A 284 -0.62 -11.32 -1.00
CA SER A 284 -1.70 -10.46 -0.51
C SER A 284 -3.07 -10.96 -0.94
N ILE A 285 -4.05 -10.91 -0.04
CA ILE A 285 -5.46 -11.25 -0.34
C ILE A 285 -6.30 -10.02 -0.73
N TYR A 286 -5.77 -8.85 -0.47
CA TYR A 286 -6.30 -7.56 -0.89
C TYR A 286 -5.14 -6.59 -1.08
N GLU A 287 -5.00 -6.02 -2.27
CA GLU A 287 -3.92 -5.08 -2.58
C GLU A 287 -4.40 -4.02 -3.57
N PRO A 288 -4.58 -2.78 -3.13
CA PRO A 288 -5.05 -1.68 -3.98
C PRO A 288 -4.20 -1.44 -5.23
N LEU A 289 -2.88 -1.46 -5.10
CA LEU A 289 -1.94 -1.45 -6.23
C LEU A 289 -0.76 -2.40 -5.99
N GLY A 290 -0.11 -2.32 -4.82
CA GLY A 290 1.05 -3.14 -4.48
C GLY A 290 2.39 -2.42 -4.68
N ILE A 291 2.60 -1.29 -3.99
CA ILE A 291 3.86 -0.52 -4.03
C ILE A 291 5.07 -1.42 -3.73
N VAL A 292 4.94 -2.36 -2.80
CA VAL A 292 6.03 -3.30 -2.45
C VAL A 292 6.50 -4.15 -3.64
N ASN A 293 5.61 -4.44 -4.62
CA ASN A 293 6.02 -5.09 -5.86
C ASN A 293 6.86 -4.15 -6.72
N LEU A 294 6.51 -2.86 -6.78
CA LEU A 294 7.30 -1.84 -7.49
C LEU A 294 8.68 -1.69 -6.85
N GLU A 295 8.76 -1.68 -5.52
CA GLU A 295 10.04 -1.61 -4.78
C GLU A 295 10.94 -2.80 -5.11
N ALA A 296 10.40 -4.02 -5.08
CA ALA A 296 11.12 -5.23 -5.42
C ALA A 296 11.56 -5.24 -6.90
N MET A 297 10.66 -4.89 -7.81
CA MET A 297 10.94 -4.80 -9.25
C MET A 297 12.00 -3.72 -9.55
N ALA A 298 11.95 -2.56 -8.88
CA ALA A 298 12.96 -1.51 -9.02
C ALA A 298 14.36 -1.97 -8.59
N CYS A 299 14.43 -2.93 -7.64
CA CYS A 299 15.67 -3.58 -7.19
C CYS A 299 16.06 -4.83 -8.01
N GLU A 300 15.40 -5.08 -9.15
CA GLU A 300 15.63 -6.25 -10.03
C GLU A 300 15.26 -7.60 -9.40
N SER A 301 14.34 -7.64 -8.43
CA SER A 301 13.79 -8.90 -7.91
C SER A 301 12.67 -9.42 -8.83
N ALA A 302 12.66 -10.70 -9.13
CA ALA A 302 11.51 -11.34 -9.76
C ALA A 302 10.35 -11.44 -8.74
N VAL A 303 9.12 -11.25 -9.21
CA VAL A 303 7.94 -11.24 -8.34
C VAL A 303 7.11 -12.51 -8.52
N VAL A 304 6.69 -13.12 -7.40
CA VAL A 304 5.57 -14.06 -7.38
C VAL A 304 4.49 -13.46 -6.48
N ALA A 305 3.33 -13.19 -7.04
CA ALA A 305 2.27 -12.49 -6.33
C ALA A 305 0.88 -13.08 -6.60
N SER A 306 -0.05 -12.85 -5.67
CA SER A 306 -1.46 -13.13 -5.92
C SER A 306 -2.04 -12.15 -6.95
N ALA A 307 -2.91 -12.64 -7.83
CA ALA A 307 -3.60 -11.83 -8.85
C ALA A 307 -4.82 -11.12 -8.25
N VAL A 308 -4.61 -10.20 -7.29
CA VAL A 308 -5.68 -9.44 -6.63
C VAL A 308 -5.50 -7.94 -6.80
N GLY A 309 -6.61 -7.22 -6.83
CA GLY A 309 -6.63 -5.76 -6.89
C GLY A 309 -5.77 -5.20 -8.02
N GLY A 310 -4.88 -4.28 -7.71
CA GLY A 310 -3.98 -3.63 -8.67
C GLY A 310 -2.69 -4.40 -8.98
N ILE A 311 -2.41 -5.54 -8.33
CA ILE A 311 -1.18 -6.31 -8.58
C ILE A 311 -1.00 -6.67 -10.08
N PRO A 312 -2.04 -7.13 -10.82
CA PRO A 312 -1.90 -7.42 -12.24
C PRO A 312 -1.61 -6.21 -13.13
N GLU A 313 -1.79 -4.99 -12.62
CA GLU A 313 -1.39 -3.77 -13.32
C GLU A 313 0.09 -3.44 -13.12
N VAL A 314 0.69 -3.93 -12.05
CA VAL A 314 2.11 -3.77 -11.69
C VAL A 314 2.94 -4.90 -12.28
N VAL A 315 2.58 -6.14 -11.95
CA VAL A 315 3.30 -7.35 -12.37
C VAL A 315 2.74 -7.85 -13.69
N ASP A 316 3.59 -7.94 -14.70
CA ASP A 316 3.25 -8.46 -16.03
C ASP A 316 3.56 -9.97 -16.06
N GLU A 317 2.49 -10.81 -16.14
CA GLU A 317 2.58 -12.28 -16.06
C GLU A 317 3.52 -12.83 -17.12
N GLY A 318 4.51 -13.60 -16.67
CA GLY A 318 5.49 -14.22 -17.54
C GLY A 318 6.56 -13.30 -18.12
N VAL A 319 6.56 -12.00 -17.74
CA VAL A 319 7.53 -10.99 -18.18
C VAL A 319 8.30 -10.38 -17.01
N THR A 320 7.60 -9.94 -15.97
CA THR A 320 8.22 -9.34 -14.77
C THR A 320 8.04 -10.18 -13.52
N GLY A 321 7.19 -11.20 -13.59
CA GLY A 321 6.88 -12.09 -12.48
C GLY A 321 5.86 -13.16 -12.86
N LEU A 322 5.39 -13.89 -11.86
CA LEU A 322 4.33 -14.89 -11.99
C LEU A 322 3.18 -14.56 -11.04
N LEU A 323 1.96 -14.66 -11.54
CA LEU A 323 0.75 -14.40 -10.79
C LEU A 323 0.02 -15.69 -10.40
N VAL A 324 -0.58 -15.69 -9.23
CA VAL A 324 -1.40 -16.80 -8.71
C VAL A 324 -2.81 -16.29 -8.45
N ASP A 325 -3.78 -16.85 -9.13
CA ASP A 325 -5.18 -16.47 -8.95
C ASP A 325 -5.65 -16.70 -7.51
N TYR A 326 -6.30 -15.68 -6.94
CA TYR A 326 -6.94 -15.73 -5.63
C TYR A 326 -8.31 -15.05 -5.68
N ASP A 327 -9.33 -15.76 -5.21
CA ASP A 327 -10.69 -15.22 -5.07
C ASP A 327 -10.99 -15.00 -3.58
N PRO A 328 -11.06 -13.73 -3.11
CA PRO A 328 -11.34 -13.42 -1.70
C PRO A 328 -12.69 -13.96 -1.20
N ARG A 329 -13.66 -14.21 -2.11
CA ARG A 329 -14.97 -14.77 -1.75
C ARG A 329 -14.90 -16.23 -1.32
N ARG A 330 -13.78 -16.90 -1.62
CA ARG A 330 -13.53 -18.30 -1.28
C ARG A 330 -12.51 -18.47 -0.15
N ALA A 331 -12.18 -17.38 0.55
CA ALA A 331 -11.21 -17.39 1.64
C ALA A 331 -11.59 -18.33 2.80
N ASP A 332 -12.88 -18.60 2.98
CA ASP A 332 -13.40 -19.50 4.02
C ASP A 332 -13.47 -20.97 3.57
N GLU A 333 -13.03 -21.30 2.35
CA GLU A 333 -12.97 -22.67 1.82
C GLU A 333 -11.58 -23.29 2.04
N PRO A 334 -11.36 -24.19 3.02
CA PRO A 334 -10.02 -24.71 3.33
C PRO A 334 -9.31 -25.38 2.14
N ALA A 335 -10.07 -26.11 1.31
CA ALA A 335 -9.52 -26.78 0.13
C ALA A 335 -9.06 -25.77 -0.94
N TYR A 336 -9.78 -24.66 -1.12
CA TYR A 336 -9.37 -23.59 -2.03
C TYR A 336 -8.11 -22.87 -1.55
N VAL A 337 -8.05 -22.60 -0.24
CA VAL A 337 -6.87 -21.96 0.37
C VAL A 337 -5.64 -22.85 0.23
N ALA A 338 -5.78 -24.15 0.51
CA ALA A 338 -4.68 -25.10 0.35
C ALA A 338 -4.21 -25.21 -1.12
N ASP A 339 -5.13 -25.20 -2.09
CA ASP A 339 -4.81 -25.16 -3.52
C ASP A 339 -4.09 -23.88 -3.92
N PHE A 340 -4.51 -22.72 -3.39
CA PHE A 340 -3.82 -21.45 -3.61
C PHE A 340 -2.38 -21.51 -3.07
N GLU A 341 -2.18 -21.96 -1.83
CA GLU A 341 -0.88 -22.11 -1.19
C GLU A 341 0.03 -23.07 -1.99
N HIS A 342 -0.50 -24.17 -2.48
CA HIS A 342 0.21 -25.11 -3.35
C HIS A 342 0.63 -24.45 -4.68
N ARG A 343 -0.29 -23.81 -5.41
CA ARG A 343 0.01 -23.12 -6.67
C ARG A 343 1.02 -21.99 -6.48
N PHE A 344 0.97 -21.30 -5.34
CA PHE A 344 1.94 -20.27 -5.00
C PHE A 344 3.34 -20.87 -4.84
N ALA A 345 3.45 -22.02 -4.15
CA ALA A 345 4.70 -22.74 -4.01
C ALA A 345 5.26 -23.22 -5.36
N GLU A 346 4.42 -23.73 -6.25
CA GLU A 346 4.86 -24.15 -7.60
C GLU A 346 5.43 -22.99 -8.42
N LYS A 347 4.78 -21.79 -8.37
CA LYS A 347 5.28 -20.60 -9.07
C LYS A 347 6.63 -20.15 -8.49
N VAL A 348 6.79 -20.17 -7.17
CA VAL A 348 8.07 -19.89 -6.51
C VAL A 348 9.13 -20.87 -6.95
N ASN A 349 8.85 -22.18 -6.87
CA ASN A 349 9.80 -23.24 -7.25
C ASN A 349 10.22 -23.13 -8.74
N THR A 350 9.32 -22.69 -9.61
CA THR A 350 9.64 -22.44 -11.03
C THR A 350 10.77 -21.42 -11.18
N LEU A 351 10.78 -20.35 -10.39
CA LEU A 351 11.81 -19.30 -10.49
C LEU A 351 13.06 -19.64 -9.67
N THR A 352 12.93 -20.32 -8.54
CA THR A 352 14.11 -20.71 -7.73
C THR A 352 14.95 -21.80 -8.41
N ARG A 353 14.34 -22.62 -9.29
CA ARG A 353 15.04 -23.61 -10.15
C ARG A 353 15.69 -22.99 -11.38
N ASP A 354 15.23 -21.82 -11.83
CA ASP A 354 15.70 -21.12 -13.04
C ASP A 354 16.09 -19.68 -12.68
N SER A 355 17.28 -19.53 -12.10
CA SER A 355 17.84 -18.24 -11.70
C SER A 355 18.05 -17.29 -12.89
N ALA A 356 18.29 -17.81 -14.09
CA ALA A 356 18.44 -16.99 -15.29
C ALA A 356 17.12 -16.33 -15.66
N ARG A 357 16.01 -17.09 -15.64
CA ARG A 357 14.66 -16.57 -15.86
C ARG A 357 14.25 -15.57 -14.77
N ALA A 358 14.55 -15.85 -13.50
CA ALA A 358 14.31 -14.93 -12.42
C ALA A 358 15.04 -13.60 -12.63
N ALA A 359 16.32 -13.64 -13.01
CA ALA A 359 17.11 -12.44 -13.31
C ALA A 359 16.56 -11.67 -14.53
N ASP A 360 16.05 -12.37 -15.57
CA ASP A 360 15.41 -11.72 -16.72
C ASP A 360 14.13 -10.97 -16.30
N PHE A 361 13.31 -11.61 -15.46
CA PHE A 361 12.11 -10.98 -14.90
C PHE A 361 12.45 -9.75 -14.06
N GLY A 362 13.46 -9.85 -13.19
CA GLY A 362 13.92 -8.71 -12.40
C GLY A 362 14.34 -7.52 -13.25
N ARG A 363 15.18 -7.75 -14.30
CA ARG A 363 15.59 -6.70 -15.23
C ARG A 363 14.40 -6.10 -16.00
N ALA A 364 13.46 -6.93 -16.45
CA ALA A 364 12.24 -6.46 -17.08
C ALA A 364 11.37 -5.64 -16.12
N GLY A 365 11.27 -6.07 -14.87
CA GLY A 365 10.58 -5.38 -13.79
C GLY A 365 11.11 -3.97 -13.57
N ARG A 366 12.44 -3.82 -13.46
CA ARG A 366 13.07 -2.50 -13.28
C ARG A 366 12.80 -1.57 -14.49
N ARG A 367 12.93 -2.08 -15.72
CA ARG A 367 12.59 -1.27 -16.91
C ARG A 367 11.15 -0.78 -16.85
N ARG A 368 10.21 -1.67 -16.51
CA ARG A 368 8.79 -1.32 -16.37
C ARG A 368 8.56 -0.24 -15.31
N CYS A 369 9.25 -0.30 -14.16
CA CYS A 369 9.20 0.74 -13.12
C CYS A 369 9.61 2.11 -13.67
N ILE A 370 10.74 2.18 -14.37
CA ILE A 370 11.28 3.42 -14.95
C ILE A 370 10.33 3.99 -16.02
N GLU A 371 9.78 3.14 -16.88
CA GLU A 371 8.98 3.57 -18.03
C GLU A 371 7.54 3.97 -17.68
N HIS A 372 6.93 3.34 -16.65
CA HIS A 372 5.49 3.44 -16.42
C HIS A 372 5.07 3.92 -15.05
N PHE A 373 5.99 4.01 -14.07
CA PHE A 373 5.65 4.32 -12.68
C PHE A 373 6.48 5.46 -12.08
N SER A 374 6.86 6.47 -12.88
CA SER A 374 7.60 7.62 -12.37
C SER A 374 6.67 8.58 -11.60
N TRP A 375 7.16 9.12 -10.48
CA TRP A 375 6.40 10.07 -9.66
C TRP A 375 6.11 11.39 -10.38
N GLU A 376 6.94 11.80 -11.34
CA GLU A 376 6.74 12.99 -12.17
C GLU A 376 5.48 12.84 -13.04
N ALA A 377 5.32 11.67 -13.68
CA ALA A 377 4.13 11.35 -14.47
C ALA A 377 2.88 11.30 -13.58
N ILE A 378 3.00 10.70 -12.37
CA ILE A 378 1.90 10.60 -11.40
C ILE A 378 1.46 11.99 -10.91
N ALA A 379 2.39 12.88 -10.58
CA ALA A 379 2.08 14.26 -10.19
C ALA A 379 1.36 15.02 -11.31
N SER A 380 1.83 14.90 -12.56
CA SER A 380 1.18 15.52 -13.72
C SER A 380 -0.25 15.00 -13.93
N GLN A 381 -0.48 13.69 -13.78
CA GLN A 381 -1.82 13.10 -13.84
C GLN A 381 -2.71 13.57 -12.70
N THR A 382 -2.18 13.68 -11.48
CA THR A 382 -2.91 14.21 -10.33
C THR A 382 -3.36 15.66 -10.56
N VAL A 383 -2.50 16.51 -11.12
CA VAL A 383 -2.87 17.89 -11.48
C VAL A 383 -3.95 17.93 -12.57
N ALA A 384 -3.95 16.98 -13.50
CA ALA A 384 -5.04 16.87 -14.48
C ALA A 384 -6.38 16.53 -13.80
N VAL A 385 -6.37 15.65 -12.79
CA VAL A 385 -7.58 15.36 -11.99
C VAL A 385 -8.03 16.60 -11.21
N TYR A 386 -7.11 17.41 -10.66
CA TYR A 386 -7.49 18.66 -9.98
C TYR A 386 -8.27 19.60 -10.91
N ARG A 387 -7.82 19.76 -12.15
CA ARG A 387 -8.52 20.57 -13.14
C ARG A 387 -9.89 20.00 -13.51
N ALA A 388 -10.00 18.69 -13.66
CA ALA A 388 -11.28 18.02 -13.90
C ALA A 388 -12.24 18.20 -12.71
N ALA A 389 -11.75 18.07 -11.47
CA ALA A 389 -12.53 18.29 -10.27
C ALA A 389 -13.02 19.74 -10.10
N GLN A 390 -12.21 20.74 -10.50
CA GLN A 390 -12.65 22.15 -10.54
C GLN A 390 -13.79 22.34 -11.53
N GLN A 391 -13.66 21.79 -12.75
CA GLN A 391 -14.71 21.86 -13.77
C GLN A 391 -16.00 21.16 -13.32
N TYR A 392 -15.88 19.97 -12.74
CA TYR A 392 -17.01 19.24 -12.18
C TYR A 392 -17.71 20.04 -11.08
N HIS A 393 -16.95 20.62 -10.16
CA HIS A 393 -17.46 21.45 -9.05
C HIS A 393 -18.23 22.67 -9.56
N GLU A 394 -17.69 23.38 -10.55
CA GLU A 394 -18.34 24.54 -11.17
C GLU A 394 -19.67 24.19 -11.85
N GLN A 395 -19.75 23.04 -12.53
CA GLN A 395 -20.95 22.57 -13.23
C GLN A 395 -22.04 22.10 -12.28
N HIS A 396 -21.69 21.60 -11.08
CA HIS A 396 -22.64 21.04 -10.11
C HIS A 396 -22.81 21.91 -8.87
N ARG A 397 -22.29 23.13 -8.89
CA ARG A 397 -22.48 24.13 -7.84
C ARG A 397 -23.90 24.67 -7.96
N ALA A 398 -24.81 24.17 -7.07
CA ALA A 398 -26.19 24.64 -6.97
C ALA A 398 -26.28 25.91 -6.15
#